data_bdd8576afea60f253dd4604866b2435e
#
_entry.id   bdd8576afea60f253dd4604866b2435e
#
_cell.length_a   1.000
_cell.length_b   1.000
_cell.length_c   1.000
_cell.angle_alpha   90.00
_cell.angle_beta   90.00
_cell.angle_gamma   90.00
#
_symmetry.space_group_name_H-M   'P 1'
#
loop_
_entity.id
_entity.type
_entity.pdbx_description
1 polymer ?
#
loop_
_entity_poly.entity_id
_entity_poly.type
_entity_poly.pdbx_seq_one_letter_code
_entity_poly.pdbx_strand_id
1 'polypeptide(L)'
;MQKVFVCLLFVVAGLSAGAQNVVRDPNAQVRNVPSFNRISVSNAISLYLSQGNTQAVAVSSEDDRATAKIITEVSNGTLKIYVENGAWNGWNWSNKHLKAYVTFTQLEMLDASGACSVELTDPINVGDFKLELSGASTMKGEIKGSDLKFDISGASTGRMNLSGTSLTFSESGASNFKGNINAAKTDFDLTGASTITIDGTTTDLVISASGASNFKGDDLKAENCKIEATGASSANINVSKSINAIASGASSIHYSGDASLSNVDVSGSSTVKRRS
;
A
#
# COMPACT_ATOMS: atom_id res chain seq x y z
N MET A 1 9.34 42.12 8.16
CA MET A 1 9.82 41.00 7.36
C MET A 1 8.66 40.53 6.47
N GLN A 2 8.76 40.82 5.20
CA GLN A 2 7.71 40.59 4.22
C GLN A 2 7.68 39.08 3.91
N LYS A 3 6.57 38.41 4.25
CA LYS A 3 6.35 37.00 3.87
C LYS A 3 6.13 36.97 2.35
N VAL A 4 7.12 36.47 1.64
CA VAL A 4 7.01 36.21 0.21
C VAL A 4 6.08 35.00 0.04
N PHE A 5 4.89 35.24 -0.50
CA PHE A 5 4.00 34.19 -0.98
C PHE A 5 4.67 33.50 -2.18
N VAL A 6 5.29 32.35 -1.93
CA VAL A 6 5.76 31.51 -3.03
C VAL A 6 4.57 30.72 -3.55
N CYS A 7 3.82 31.33 -4.48
CA CYS A 7 2.99 30.56 -5.40
C CYS A 7 3.93 29.78 -6.32
N LEU A 8 4.06 28.49 -6.11
CA LEU A 8 4.77 27.61 -7.03
C LEU A 8 3.95 27.49 -8.33
N LEU A 9 4.07 28.51 -9.17
CA LEU A 9 3.56 28.47 -10.54
C LEU A 9 4.64 27.78 -11.38
N PHE A 10 4.51 26.47 -11.61
CA PHE A 10 5.26 25.83 -12.68
C PHE A 10 4.65 26.25 -14.02
N VAL A 11 5.16 27.34 -14.58
CA VAL A 11 4.88 27.70 -15.97
C VAL A 11 5.81 26.87 -16.85
N VAL A 12 5.30 25.78 -17.40
CA VAL A 12 5.87 25.17 -18.61
C VAL A 12 4.96 25.53 -19.76
N ALA A 13 5.42 26.41 -20.63
CA ALA A 13 4.76 26.71 -21.89
C ALA A 13 4.82 25.48 -22.81
N GLY A 14 3.68 24.87 -23.12
CA GLY A 14 3.58 23.75 -24.08
C GLY A 14 2.34 22.88 -23.83
N LEU A 15 1.24 23.27 -24.41
CA LEU A 15 0.05 22.53 -24.84
C LEU A 15 -0.05 21.04 -24.43
N SER A 16 -0.64 20.78 -23.26
CA SER A 16 -1.61 19.71 -22.97
C SER A 16 -2.12 19.95 -21.54
N ALA A 17 -3.43 20.19 -21.40
CA ALA A 17 -4.08 20.43 -20.12
C ALA A 17 -4.22 19.10 -19.33
N GLY A 18 -3.17 18.68 -18.65
CA GLY A 18 -3.25 17.80 -17.53
C GLY A 18 -3.37 18.65 -16.27
N ALA A 19 -4.40 18.46 -15.49
CA ALA A 19 -4.58 19.19 -14.23
C ALA A 19 -3.37 18.90 -13.33
N GLN A 20 -2.50 19.90 -13.19
CA GLN A 20 -1.36 19.83 -12.28
C GLN A 20 -1.91 20.09 -10.87
N ASN A 21 -1.83 19.13 -9.98
CA ASN A 21 -2.24 19.30 -8.58
C ASN A 21 -1.34 20.35 -7.92
N VAL A 22 -1.89 21.55 -7.73
CA VAL A 22 -1.18 22.64 -7.05
C VAL A 22 -1.25 22.40 -5.55
N VAL A 23 -0.14 22.04 -4.95
CA VAL A 23 -0.02 21.98 -3.49
C VAL A 23 -0.17 23.39 -2.91
N ARG A 24 -1.28 23.62 -2.20
CA ARG A 24 -1.53 24.88 -1.49
C ARG A 24 -1.13 24.78 -0.03
N ASP A 25 0.14 24.63 0.24
CA ASP A 25 0.68 24.68 1.60
C ASP A 25 1.63 25.87 1.70
N PRO A 26 1.26 26.94 2.44
CA PRO A 26 2.06 28.17 2.52
C PRO A 26 3.40 27.98 3.23
N ASN A 27 3.56 26.87 3.95
CA ASN A 27 4.79 26.54 4.67
C ASN A 27 5.68 25.58 3.87
N ALA A 28 5.28 25.17 2.66
CA ALA A 28 6.04 24.22 1.87
C ALA A 28 7.39 24.80 1.42
N GLN A 29 8.45 24.08 1.68
CA GLN A 29 9.82 24.40 1.27
C GLN A 29 10.25 23.40 0.21
N VAL A 30 10.56 23.89 -0.99
CA VAL A 30 11.06 23.07 -2.10
C VAL A 30 12.44 22.51 -1.77
N ARG A 31 12.65 21.27 -2.15
CA ARG A 31 13.91 20.54 -2.01
C ARG A 31 14.45 20.18 -3.40
N ASN A 32 15.64 20.64 -3.71
CA ASN A 32 16.32 20.26 -4.93
C ASN A 32 17.06 18.94 -4.69
N VAL A 33 16.63 17.89 -5.38
CA VAL A 33 17.18 16.54 -5.26
C VAL A 33 17.49 15.97 -6.65
N PRO A 34 18.46 15.08 -6.79
CA PRO A 34 18.66 14.32 -8.02
C PRO A 34 17.44 13.48 -8.41
N SER A 35 17.41 12.97 -9.64
CA SER A 35 16.35 12.08 -10.10
C SER A 35 16.28 10.78 -9.29
N PHE A 36 15.06 10.28 -9.11
CA PHE A 36 14.77 9.06 -8.34
C PHE A 36 13.64 8.28 -9.01
N ASN A 37 13.58 6.97 -8.75
CA ASN A 37 12.49 6.08 -9.13
C ASN A 37 12.02 5.22 -7.95
N ARG A 38 12.57 5.45 -6.77
CA ARG A 38 12.19 4.81 -5.50
C ARG A 38 12.06 5.85 -4.41
N ILE A 39 11.17 5.61 -3.45
CA ILE A 39 10.91 6.50 -2.32
C ILE A 39 10.95 5.69 -1.03
N SER A 40 11.64 6.19 -0.02
CA SER A 40 11.59 5.68 1.36
C SER A 40 11.24 6.83 2.30
N VAL A 41 10.19 6.67 3.09
CA VAL A 41 9.73 7.66 4.06
C VAL A 41 9.64 7.06 5.46
N SER A 42 10.07 7.81 6.48
CA SER A 42 10.02 7.36 7.86
C SER A 42 9.72 8.49 8.85
N ASN A 43 9.61 8.16 10.15
CA ASN A 43 9.47 9.13 11.24
C ASN A 43 8.16 9.93 11.25
N ALA A 44 7.03 9.26 11.11
CA ALA A 44 5.69 9.86 11.23
C ALA A 44 5.41 11.01 10.23
N ILE A 45 6.01 10.97 9.06
CA ILE A 45 5.79 11.93 7.99
C ILE A 45 4.53 11.57 7.21
N SER A 46 3.68 12.56 6.95
CA SER A 46 2.56 12.45 6.01
C SER A 46 3.06 12.72 4.59
N LEU A 47 3.12 11.69 3.76
CA LEU A 47 3.60 11.76 2.37
C LEU A 47 2.42 11.84 1.41
N TYR A 48 2.40 12.89 0.61
CA TYR A 48 1.44 13.10 -0.48
C TYR A 48 2.16 12.86 -1.81
N LEU A 49 1.69 11.88 -2.57
CA LEU A 49 2.29 11.47 -3.84
C LEU A 49 1.39 11.81 -5.02
N SER A 50 1.96 12.37 -6.06
CA SER A 50 1.33 12.58 -7.36
C SER A 50 2.24 12.11 -8.49
N GLN A 51 1.65 11.65 -9.57
CA GLN A 51 2.39 11.34 -10.80
C GLN A 51 2.34 12.53 -11.76
N GLY A 52 3.47 12.91 -12.33
CA GLY A 52 3.56 14.03 -13.24
C GLY A 52 4.67 13.89 -14.27
N ASN A 53 4.83 14.90 -15.11
CA ASN A 53 5.85 14.90 -16.17
C ASN A 53 7.24 15.35 -15.69
N THR A 54 7.31 15.94 -14.50
CA THR A 54 8.55 16.41 -13.87
C THR A 54 8.57 16.05 -12.40
N GLN A 55 9.73 15.69 -11.89
CA GLN A 55 9.89 15.38 -10.47
C GLN A 55 9.96 16.68 -9.64
N ALA A 56 9.29 16.67 -8.50
CA ALA A 56 9.35 17.76 -7.54
C ALA A 56 9.24 17.21 -6.12
N VAL A 57 9.95 17.84 -5.19
CA VAL A 57 9.91 17.50 -3.77
C VAL A 57 9.75 18.78 -2.95
N ALA A 58 8.81 18.77 -2.04
CA ALA A 58 8.68 19.82 -1.03
C ALA A 58 8.34 19.19 0.33
N VAL A 59 8.75 19.86 1.40
CA VAL A 59 8.43 19.45 2.75
C VAL A 59 7.85 20.62 3.54
N SER A 60 7.01 20.34 4.50
CA SER A 60 6.42 21.37 5.36
C SER A 60 6.14 20.88 6.77
N SER A 61 6.00 21.82 7.67
CA SER A 61 5.45 21.66 9.01
C SER A 61 4.83 22.98 9.45
N GLU A 62 4.07 22.98 10.52
CA GLU A 62 3.57 24.21 11.16
C GLU A 62 4.69 25.02 11.86
N ASP A 63 5.88 24.42 12.05
CA ASP A 63 7.05 25.03 12.68
C ASP A 63 8.23 24.97 11.70
N ASP A 64 8.76 26.14 11.30
CA ASP A 64 9.89 26.24 10.37
C ASP A 64 11.13 25.47 10.85
N ARG A 65 11.35 25.39 12.17
CA ARG A 65 12.46 24.64 12.76
C ARG A 65 12.25 23.14 12.61
N ALA A 66 10.98 22.67 12.68
CA ALA A 66 10.65 21.27 12.41
C ALA A 66 10.78 20.95 10.91
N THR A 67 10.37 21.87 10.03
CA THR A 67 10.57 21.74 8.58
C THR A 67 12.06 21.62 8.23
N ALA A 68 12.93 22.39 8.89
CA ALA A 68 14.38 22.32 8.70
C ALA A 68 14.99 20.97 9.14
N LYS A 69 14.32 20.21 10.00
CA LYS A 69 14.75 18.89 10.46
C LYS A 69 14.31 17.74 9.54
N ILE A 70 13.46 18.00 8.57
CA ILE A 70 13.10 17.01 7.56
C ILE A 70 14.23 16.96 6.53
N ILE A 71 14.90 15.82 6.50
CA ILE A 71 15.98 15.54 5.54
C ILE A 71 15.38 14.92 4.28
N THR A 72 15.86 15.36 3.13
CA THR A 72 15.55 14.79 1.82
C THR A 72 16.85 14.56 1.07
N GLU A 73 17.17 13.33 0.77
CA GLU A 73 18.36 12.96 0.04
C GLU A 73 18.09 11.85 -0.96
N VAL A 74 18.84 11.79 -2.05
CA VAL A 74 18.75 10.69 -3.01
C VAL A 74 20.04 9.88 -2.97
N SER A 75 19.90 8.58 -2.75
CA SER A 75 21.00 7.62 -2.77
C SER A 75 20.59 6.39 -3.60
N ASN A 76 21.39 6.03 -4.58
CA ASN A 76 21.13 4.90 -5.49
C ASN A 76 19.74 4.91 -6.12
N GLY A 77 19.26 6.10 -6.57
CA GLY A 77 17.93 6.27 -7.16
C GLY A 77 16.76 6.22 -6.17
N THR A 78 17.03 6.18 -4.87
CA THR A 78 16.01 6.21 -3.81
C THR A 78 15.98 7.58 -3.14
N LEU A 79 14.84 8.27 -3.22
CA LEU A 79 14.55 9.46 -2.42
C LEU A 79 14.22 9.03 -1.00
N LYS A 80 15.07 9.40 -0.04
CA LYS A 80 14.86 9.18 1.39
C LYS A 80 14.32 10.45 2.03
N ILE A 81 13.23 10.33 2.79
CA ILE A 81 12.58 11.43 3.51
C ILE A 81 12.43 11.01 4.98
N TYR A 82 13.14 11.69 5.87
CA TYR A 82 13.16 11.32 7.28
C TYR A 82 13.49 12.51 8.17
N VAL A 83 13.35 12.34 9.48
CA VAL A 83 13.75 13.35 10.47
C VAL A 83 15.21 13.13 10.87
N GLU A 84 15.98 14.20 10.92
CA GLU A 84 17.41 14.20 11.31
C GLU A 84 17.65 13.40 12.60
N ASN A 85 18.68 12.56 12.61
CA ASN A 85 19.06 11.76 13.77
C ASN A 85 19.37 12.65 14.97
N GLY A 86 18.87 12.29 16.15
CA GLY A 86 19.03 13.08 17.37
C GLY A 86 18.04 14.24 17.52
N ALA A 87 17.31 14.61 16.48
CA ALA A 87 16.30 15.67 16.56
C ALA A 87 15.15 15.35 17.54
N TRP A 88 14.97 14.07 17.88
CA TRP A 88 13.95 13.61 18.84
C TRP A 88 14.33 13.93 20.30
N ASN A 89 15.59 14.16 20.60
CA ASN A 89 16.06 14.43 21.96
C ASN A 89 15.70 15.84 22.42
N GLY A 90 14.85 15.95 23.44
CA GLY A 90 14.46 17.21 24.04
C GLY A 90 13.54 18.11 23.24
N TRP A 91 13.03 17.64 22.08
CA TRP A 91 12.10 18.37 21.23
C TRP A 91 10.68 17.81 21.37
N ASN A 92 9.71 18.67 21.61
CA ASN A 92 8.31 18.28 21.59
C ASN A 92 7.81 18.21 20.13
N TRP A 93 7.67 16.98 19.59
CA TRP A 93 7.17 16.70 18.25
C TRP A 93 5.64 16.61 18.19
N SER A 94 4.94 16.69 19.33
CA SER A 94 3.48 16.71 19.35
C SER A 94 2.96 17.86 18.49
N ASN A 95 2.00 17.58 17.62
CA ASN A 95 1.33 18.55 16.74
C ASN A 95 2.26 19.26 15.72
N LYS A 96 3.40 18.69 15.35
CA LYS A 96 4.27 19.30 14.32
C LYS A 96 3.83 19.02 12.87
N HIS A 97 2.99 18.03 12.65
CA HIS A 97 2.39 17.69 11.36
C HIS A 97 3.39 17.73 10.20
N LEU A 98 4.39 16.84 10.27
CA LEU A 98 5.42 16.75 9.25
C LEU A 98 4.82 16.24 7.94
N LYS A 99 5.02 16.98 6.86
CA LYS A 99 4.47 16.65 5.54
C LYS A 99 5.58 16.65 4.48
N ALA A 100 5.42 15.76 3.52
CA ALA A 100 6.21 15.75 2.30
C ALA A 100 5.28 15.64 1.09
N TYR A 101 5.57 16.41 0.07
CA TYR A 101 4.86 16.44 -1.21
C TYR A 101 5.83 16.02 -2.28
N VAL A 102 5.55 14.93 -2.96
CA VAL A 102 6.44 14.37 -3.98
C VAL A 102 5.66 14.15 -5.26
N THR A 103 6.11 14.78 -6.33
CA THR A 103 5.69 14.44 -7.69
C THR A 103 6.80 13.59 -8.32
N PHE A 104 6.43 12.43 -8.83
CA PHE A 104 7.34 11.50 -9.51
C PHE A 104 6.92 11.28 -10.97
N THR A 105 7.85 10.86 -11.81
CA THR A 105 7.58 10.49 -13.22
C THR A 105 7.39 8.99 -13.36
N GLN A 106 8.26 8.22 -12.72
CA GLN A 106 8.22 6.77 -12.64
C GLN A 106 8.48 6.35 -11.20
N LEU A 107 7.80 5.31 -10.73
CA LEU A 107 7.95 4.77 -9.39
C LEU A 107 7.98 3.25 -9.44
N GLU A 108 9.08 2.67 -8.96
CA GLU A 108 9.30 1.21 -8.88
C GLU A 108 9.11 0.69 -7.47
N MET A 109 9.36 1.52 -6.46
CA MET A 109 9.27 1.11 -5.06
C MET A 109 8.90 2.28 -4.15
N LEU A 110 8.05 1.97 -3.18
CA LEU A 110 7.73 2.85 -2.05
C LEU A 110 7.87 2.07 -0.75
N ASP A 111 8.72 2.55 0.14
CA ASP A 111 8.89 2.06 1.51
C ASP A 111 8.40 3.13 2.50
N ALA A 112 7.47 2.76 3.37
CA ALA A 112 6.98 3.64 4.43
C ALA A 112 7.05 2.92 5.79
N SER A 113 7.82 3.49 6.71
CA SER A 113 8.09 2.89 8.02
C SER A 113 7.88 3.86 9.18
N GLY A 114 7.81 3.31 10.39
CA GLY A 114 7.66 4.13 11.60
C GLY A 114 6.22 4.47 11.91
N ALA A 115 5.57 5.42 11.51
CA ALA A 115 4.15 5.75 11.67
C ALA A 115 3.70 6.71 10.56
N CYS A 116 4.16 6.46 9.35
CA CYS A 116 3.91 7.31 8.21
C CYS A 116 2.48 7.15 7.67
N SER A 117 1.96 8.23 7.08
CA SER A 117 0.72 8.21 6.33
C SER A 117 1.02 8.56 4.87
N VAL A 118 0.74 7.65 3.95
CA VAL A 118 0.93 7.87 2.52
C VAL A 118 -0.42 8.02 1.83
N GLU A 119 -0.55 9.07 1.04
CA GLU A 119 -1.73 9.35 0.24
C GLU A 119 -1.35 9.57 -1.22
N LEU A 120 -1.91 8.76 -2.12
CA LEU A 120 -1.92 9.07 -3.54
C LEU A 120 -3.01 10.10 -3.81
N THR A 121 -2.63 11.28 -4.28
CA THR A 121 -3.60 12.36 -4.54
C THR A 121 -4.46 12.11 -5.77
N ASP A 122 -3.94 11.29 -6.68
CA ASP A 122 -4.60 10.84 -7.92
C ASP A 122 -4.24 9.38 -8.19
N PRO A 123 -5.02 8.67 -9.03
CA PRO A 123 -4.63 7.36 -9.53
C PRO A 123 -3.26 7.41 -10.23
N ILE A 124 -2.38 6.47 -9.90
CA ILE A 124 -1.07 6.37 -10.51
C ILE A 124 -0.97 5.18 -11.46
N ASN A 125 -0.18 5.34 -12.53
CA ASN A 125 0.14 4.28 -13.47
C ASN A 125 1.63 3.94 -13.35
N VAL A 126 1.92 2.71 -13.01
CA VAL A 126 3.28 2.20 -12.82
C VAL A 126 3.50 0.97 -13.72
N GLY A 127 4.74 0.56 -13.90
CA GLY A 127 5.06 -0.75 -14.47
C GLY A 127 5.01 -1.82 -13.37
N ASP A 128 6.16 -2.42 -13.10
CA ASP A 128 6.34 -3.25 -11.92
C ASP A 128 6.57 -2.35 -10.71
N PHE A 129 5.87 -2.66 -9.62
CA PHE A 129 5.90 -1.82 -8.43
C PHE A 129 5.92 -2.64 -7.16
N LYS A 130 6.73 -2.19 -6.20
CA LYS A 130 6.78 -2.76 -4.86
C LYS A 130 6.40 -1.74 -3.80
N LEU A 131 5.48 -2.10 -2.93
CA LEU A 131 5.13 -1.36 -1.71
C LEU A 131 5.62 -2.12 -0.47
N GLU A 132 6.31 -1.45 0.42
CA GLU A 132 6.61 -1.93 1.76
C GLU A 132 5.98 -0.99 2.80
N LEU A 133 5.09 -1.51 3.64
CA LEU A 133 4.53 -0.79 4.78
C LEU A 133 4.93 -1.50 6.07
N SER A 134 5.55 -0.78 6.98
CA SER A 134 5.99 -1.35 8.26
C SER A 134 5.75 -0.41 9.45
N GLY A 135 5.93 -0.92 10.65
CA GLY A 135 5.65 -0.18 11.88
C GLY A 135 4.15 0.00 12.12
N ALA A 136 3.67 1.22 12.06
CA ALA A 136 2.25 1.58 12.16
C ALA A 136 1.85 2.50 10.99
N SER A 137 2.38 2.23 9.80
CA SER A 137 2.18 3.07 8.64
C SER A 137 0.86 2.79 7.92
N THR A 138 0.35 3.80 7.23
CA THR A 138 -0.89 3.70 6.46
C THR A 138 -0.67 4.16 5.03
N MET A 139 -1.38 3.53 4.08
CA MET A 139 -1.41 4.00 2.68
C MET A 139 -2.81 3.93 2.11
N LYS A 140 -3.18 4.95 1.32
CA LYS A 140 -4.43 4.99 0.56
C LYS A 140 -4.23 5.50 -0.85
N GLY A 141 -5.04 5.02 -1.81
CA GLY A 141 -5.04 5.49 -3.18
C GLY A 141 -5.43 4.44 -4.21
N GLU A 142 -5.14 4.72 -5.47
CA GLU A 142 -5.39 3.82 -6.60
C GLU A 142 -4.10 3.63 -7.40
N ILE A 143 -3.78 2.36 -7.71
CA ILE A 143 -2.57 1.97 -8.44
C ILE A 143 -2.96 1.07 -9.61
N LYS A 144 -2.47 1.41 -10.80
CA LYS A 144 -2.54 0.59 -12.00
C LYS A 144 -1.14 0.23 -12.47
N GLY A 145 -0.90 -1.05 -12.73
CA GLY A 145 0.44 -1.51 -13.14
C GLY A 145 0.43 -2.90 -13.75
N SER A 146 1.62 -3.49 -13.90
CA SER A 146 1.76 -4.86 -14.41
C SER A 146 1.87 -5.85 -13.26
N ASP A 147 3.04 -5.93 -12.63
CA ASP A 147 3.30 -6.78 -11.48
C ASP A 147 3.40 -5.92 -10.22
N LEU A 148 2.39 -6.02 -9.37
CA LEU A 148 2.29 -5.23 -8.15
C LEU A 148 2.55 -6.12 -6.92
N LYS A 149 3.52 -5.74 -6.08
CA LYS A 149 3.89 -6.47 -4.85
C LYS A 149 3.67 -5.59 -3.63
N PHE A 150 3.03 -6.16 -2.61
CA PHE A 150 2.67 -5.47 -1.37
C PHE A 150 3.15 -6.27 -0.16
N ASP A 151 4.14 -5.74 0.55
CA ASP A 151 4.66 -6.29 1.79
C ASP A 151 4.16 -5.40 2.94
N ILE A 152 3.18 -5.88 3.72
CA ILE A 152 2.53 -5.11 4.78
C ILE A 152 2.78 -5.81 6.12
N SER A 153 3.45 -5.13 7.04
CA SER A 153 3.86 -5.72 8.30
C SER A 153 3.64 -4.81 9.51
N GLY A 154 3.85 -5.33 10.69
CA GLY A 154 3.64 -4.59 11.94
C GLY A 154 2.16 -4.38 12.23
N ALA A 155 1.75 -3.15 12.50
CA ALA A 155 0.36 -2.72 12.66
C ALA A 155 -0.07 -1.78 11.51
N SER A 156 0.39 -2.08 10.30
CA SER A 156 0.19 -1.21 9.14
C SER A 156 -1.16 -1.45 8.45
N THR A 157 -1.63 -0.45 7.71
CA THR A 157 -2.92 -0.53 7.02
C THR A 157 -2.82 -0.04 5.58
N GLY A 158 -3.22 -0.89 4.62
CA GLY A 158 -3.44 -0.53 3.22
C GLY A 158 -4.92 -0.31 2.91
N ARG A 159 -5.25 0.78 2.20
CA ARG A 159 -6.59 1.03 1.64
C ARG A 159 -6.45 1.47 0.20
N MET A 160 -6.50 0.50 -0.73
CA MET A 160 -6.15 0.78 -2.11
C MET A 160 -7.04 0.06 -3.10
N ASN A 161 -7.29 0.72 -4.25
CA ASN A 161 -7.85 0.09 -5.42
C ASN A 161 -6.72 -0.26 -6.39
N LEU A 162 -6.65 -1.51 -6.83
CA LEU A 162 -5.52 -2.04 -7.57
C LEU A 162 -5.98 -2.69 -8.89
N SER A 163 -5.29 -2.38 -9.96
CA SER A 163 -5.49 -3.04 -11.25
C SER A 163 -4.15 -3.46 -11.84
N GLY A 164 -4.03 -4.73 -12.25
CA GLY A 164 -2.78 -5.25 -12.77
C GLY A 164 -2.91 -6.59 -13.48
N THR A 165 -1.79 -7.09 -13.98
CA THR A 165 -1.71 -8.45 -14.49
C THR A 165 -1.55 -9.44 -13.34
N SER A 166 -0.64 -9.13 -12.41
CA SER A 166 -0.34 -9.96 -11.23
C SER A 166 -0.27 -9.09 -9.98
N LEU A 167 -0.95 -9.52 -8.93
CA LEU A 167 -0.91 -8.92 -7.59
C LEU A 167 -0.37 -9.94 -6.60
N THR A 168 0.61 -9.57 -5.80
CA THR A 168 1.17 -10.39 -4.73
C THR A 168 1.13 -9.63 -3.42
N PHE A 169 0.54 -10.23 -2.39
CA PHE A 169 0.45 -9.66 -1.05
C PHE A 169 1.13 -10.57 -0.04
N SER A 170 1.99 -9.99 0.77
CA SER A 170 2.57 -10.63 1.95
C SER A 170 2.18 -9.81 3.17
N GLU A 171 1.31 -10.35 4.02
CA GLU A 171 0.85 -9.68 5.23
C GLU A 171 1.29 -10.41 6.49
N SER A 172 1.84 -9.67 7.43
CA SER A 172 2.32 -10.22 8.70
C SER A 172 2.06 -9.28 9.90
N GLY A 173 2.21 -9.80 11.10
CA GLY A 173 1.93 -9.04 12.31
C GLY A 173 0.43 -8.88 12.55
N ALA A 174 -0.02 -7.66 12.81
CA ALA A 174 -1.43 -7.26 12.97
C ALA A 174 -1.83 -6.29 11.85
N SER A 175 -1.40 -6.57 10.63
CA SER A 175 -1.65 -5.73 9.46
C SER A 175 -3.08 -5.87 8.94
N ASN A 176 -3.50 -4.88 8.16
CA ASN A 176 -4.84 -4.85 7.59
C ASN A 176 -4.79 -4.29 6.16
N PHE A 177 -5.39 -5.00 5.22
CA PHE A 177 -5.62 -4.48 3.87
C PHE A 177 -7.12 -4.47 3.55
N LYS A 178 -7.56 -3.37 2.93
CA LYS A 178 -8.91 -3.25 2.40
C LYS A 178 -8.88 -2.59 1.02
N GLY A 179 -9.57 -3.17 0.03
CA GLY A 179 -9.64 -2.55 -1.29
C GLY A 179 -10.37 -3.36 -2.34
N ASN A 180 -10.41 -2.76 -3.54
CA ASN A 180 -10.92 -3.41 -4.74
C ASN A 180 -9.76 -3.84 -5.63
N ILE A 181 -9.83 -5.03 -6.21
CA ILE A 181 -8.81 -5.51 -7.16
C ILE A 181 -9.42 -5.93 -8.49
N ASN A 182 -8.64 -5.72 -9.55
CA ASN A 182 -8.92 -6.27 -10.86
C ASN A 182 -7.60 -6.79 -11.47
N ALA A 183 -7.43 -8.12 -11.48
CA ALA A 183 -6.19 -8.75 -11.94
C ALA A 183 -6.44 -10.11 -12.58
N ALA A 184 -5.52 -10.54 -13.44
CA ALA A 184 -5.55 -11.91 -13.95
C ALA A 184 -5.12 -12.91 -12.86
N LYS A 185 -4.08 -12.59 -12.11
CA LYS A 185 -3.55 -13.45 -11.05
C LYS A 185 -3.40 -12.68 -9.75
N THR A 186 -3.84 -13.29 -8.64
CA THR A 186 -3.68 -12.72 -7.30
C THR A 186 -3.20 -13.77 -6.32
N ASP A 187 -2.16 -13.44 -5.57
CA ASP A 187 -1.53 -14.31 -4.56
C ASP A 187 -1.52 -13.59 -3.21
N PHE A 188 -2.05 -14.24 -2.18
CA PHE A 188 -2.10 -13.74 -0.80
C PHE A 188 -1.37 -14.69 0.15
N ASP A 189 -0.35 -14.19 0.84
CA ASP A 189 0.31 -14.87 1.96
C ASP A 189 0.03 -14.10 3.25
N LEU A 190 -0.79 -14.69 4.13
CA LEU A 190 -1.22 -14.10 5.39
C LEU A 190 -0.66 -14.86 6.58
N THR A 191 0.05 -14.16 7.44
CA THR A 191 0.61 -14.71 8.67
C THR A 191 0.29 -13.83 9.88
N GLY A 192 0.49 -14.35 11.08
CA GLY A 192 0.23 -13.60 12.31
C GLY A 192 -1.27 -13.41 12.57
N ALA A 193 -1.72 -12.20 12.80
CA ALA A 193 -3.11 -11.81 13.02
C ALA A 193 -3.60 -10.82 11.95
N SER A 194 -3.16 -11.02 10.71
CA SER A 194 -3.47 -10.14 9.59
C SER A 194 -4.91 -10.32 9.08
N THR A 195 -5.44 -9.27 8.48
CA THR A 195 -6.79 -9.29 7.91
C THR A 195 -6.80 -8.64 6.53
N ILE A 196 -7.28 -9.38 5.53
CA ILE A 196 -7.61 -8.85 4.20
C ILE A 196 -9.12 -8.77 4.05
N THR A 197 -9.61 -7.61 3.58
CA THR A 197 -11.00 -7.44 3.14
C THR A 197 -10.98 -6.92 1.71
N ILE A 198 -11.47 -7.71 0.76
CA ILE A 198 -11.24 -7.44 -0.65
C ILE A 198 -12.48 -7.75 -1.49
N ASP A 199 -12.71 -6.92 -2.48
CA ASP A 199 -13.74 -7.08 -3.52
C ASP A 199 -13.12 -6.96 -4.91
N GLY A 200 -13.92 -7.22 -5.96
CA GLY A 200 -13.49 -7.10 -7.36
C GLY A 200 -13.44 -8.42 -8.13
N THR A 201 -12.43 -8.58 -8.98
CA THR A 201 -12.33 -9.76 -9.89
C THR A 201 -10.90 -10.24 -10.04
N THR A 202 -10.74 -11.57 -10.13
CA THR A 202 -9.47 -12.21 -10.50
C THR A 202 -9.74 -13.53 -11.24
N THR A 203 -8.86 -13.94 -12.16
CA THR A 203 -8.98 -15.26 -12.80
C THR A 203 -8.43 -16.35 -11.88
N ASP A 204 -7.17 -16.21 -11.46
CA ASP A 204 -6.50 -17.19 -10.61
C ASP A 204 -6.20 -16.59 -9.24
N LEU A 205 -6.76 -17.20 -8.21
CA LEU A 205 -6.61 -16.82 -6.81
C LEU A 205 -5.81 -17.86 -6.05
N VAL A 206 -4.72 -17.44 -5.44
CA VAL A 206 -3.94 -18.27 -4.52
C VAL A 206 -3.99 -17.65 -3.12
N ILE A 207 -4.25 -18.44 -2.11
CA ILE A 207 -4.31 -17.97 -0.71
C ILE A 207 -3.54 -18.96 0.17
N SER A 208 -2.57 -18.44 0.89
CA SER A 208 -1.91 -19.09 2.01
C SER A 208 -2.25 -18.33 3.30
N ALA A 209 -3.01 -18.94 4.21
CA ALA A 209 -3.45 -18.30 5.44
C ALA A 209 -2.99 -19.12 6.65
N SER A 210 -2.22 -18.51 7.54
CA SER A 210 -1.69 -19.16 8.74
C SER A 210 -1.78 -18.28 9.99
N GLY A 211 -1.50 -18.83 11.16
CA GLY A 211 -1.64 -18.12 12.42
C GLY A 211 -3.10 -17.91 12.79
N ALA A 212 -3.50 -16.68 13.06
CA ALA A 212 -4.88 -16.24 13.32
C ALA A 212 -5.36 -15.25 12.25
N SER A 213 -4.96 -15.47 11.01
CA SER A 213 -5.25 -14.57 9.90
C SER A 213 -6.67 -14.75 9.36
N ASN A 214 -7.18 -13.70 8.70
CA ASN A 214 -8.54 -13.67 8.21
C ASN A 214 -8.61 -13.09 6.79
N PHE A 215 -9.05 -13.90 5.83
CA PHE A 215 -9.30 -13.49 4.45
C PHE A 215 -10.80 -13.34 4.20
N LYS A 216 -11.24 -12.12 3.95
CA LYS A 216 -12.65 -11.74 3.66
C LYS A 216 -12.77 -11.36 2.18
N GLY A 217 -12.98 -12.34 1.34
CA GLY A 217 -13.11 -12.21 -0.11
C GLY A 217 -14.49 -12.68 -0.62
N ASP A 218 -15.55 -12.52 0.17
CA ASP A 218 -16.92 -12.88 -0.25
C ASP A 218 -17.34 -12.14 -1.53
N ASP A 219 -16.87 -10.90 -1.69
CA ASP A 219 -17.17 -10.01 -2.82
C ASP A 219 -16.08 -10.03 -3.92
N LEU A 220 -15.02 -10.82 -3.75
CA LEU A 220 -14.01 -11.06 -4.77
C LEU A 220 -14.41 -12.24 -5.65
N LYS A 221 -14.77 -11.97 -6.89
CA LYS A 221 -15.15 -13.02 -7.85
C LYS A 221 -13.91 -13.62 -8.50
N ALA A 222 -13.60 -14.87 -8.17
CA ALA A 222 -12.51 -15.64 -8.76
C ALA A 222 -13.05 -16.72 -9.71
N GLU A 223 -12.28 -17.08 -10.74
CA GLU A 223 -12.59 -18.26 -11.57
C GLU A 223 -12.05 -19.53 -10.92
N ASN A 224 -10.77 -19.53 -10.57
CA ASN A 224 -10.07 -20.66 -9.95
C ASN A 224 -9.48 -20.21 -8.61
N CYS A 225 -9.47 -21.10 -7.63
CA CYS A 225 -8.87 -20.83 -6.34
C CYS A 225 -8.04 -22.03 -5.84
N LYS A 226 -6.79 -21.74 -5.43
CA LYS A 226 -6.00 -22.64 -4.61
C LYS A 226 -5.85 -22.00 -3.24
N ILE A 227 -6.31 -22.69 -2.19
CA ILE A 227 -6.26 -22.15 -0.83
C ILE A 227 -5.69 -23.16 0.14
N GLU A 228 -4.77 -22.71 0.97
CA GLU A 228 -4.24 -23.41 2.13
C GLU A 228 -4.51 -22.59 3.39
N ALA A 229 -5.24 -23.17 4.33
CA ALA A 229 -5.58 -22.53 5.61
C ALA A 229 -5.08 -23.39 6.77
N THR A 230 -4.23 -22.82 7.62
CA THR A 230 -3.59 -23.54 8.75
C THR A 230 -3.72 -22.72 10.05
N GLY A 231 -3.40 -23.35 11.18
CA GLY A 231 -3.51 -22.69 12.48
C GLY A 231 -4.95 -22.44 12.89
N ALA A 232 -5.29 -21.20 13.24
CA ALA A 232 -6.65 -20.75 13.57
C ALA A 232 -7.15 -19.72 12.53
N SER A 233 -6.77 -19.89 11.25
CA SER A 233 -7.09 -18.99 10.18
C SER A 233 -8.52 -19.17 9.65
N SER A 234 -9.07 -18.13 9.06
CA SER A 234 -10.39 -18.15 8.44
C SER A 234 -10.33 -17.52 7.04
N ALA A 235 -11.03 -18.14 6.07
CA ALA A 235 -11.12 -17.60 4.73
C ALA A 235 -12.55 -17.71 4.18
N ASN A 236 -13.05 -16.60 3.64
CA ASN A 236 -14.27 -16.55 2.85
C ASN A 236 -13.90 -16.25 1.40
N ILE A 237 -14.36 -17.08 0.45
CA ILE A 237 -14.04 -16.96 -0.98
C ILE A 237 -15.29 -17.13 -1.84
N ASN A 238 -15.27 -16.52 -3.03
CA ASN A 238 -16.31 -16.66 -4.04
C ASN A 238 -15.68 -17.11 -5.37
N VAL A 239 -15.98 -18.35 -5.80
CA VAL A 239 -15.28 -19.00 -6.92
C VAL A 239 -16.28 -19.65 -7.86
N SER A 240 -16.06 -19.50 -9.17
CA SER A 240 -17.01 -19.95 -10.20
C SER A 240 -16.64 -21.24 -10.91
N LYS A 241 -15.34 -21.63 -11.00
CA LYS A 241 -14.92 -22.81 -11.78
C LYS A 241 -14.34 -23.94 -10.91
N SER A 242 -13.23 -23.71 -10.22
CA SER A 242 -12.53 -24.77 -9.49
C SER A 242 -11.93 -24.30 -8.17
N ILE A 243 -11.98 -25.16 -7.16
CA ILE A 243 -11.36 -24.96 -5.86
C ILE A 243 -10.47 -26.16 -5.52
N ASN A 244 -9.20 -25.87 -5.17
CA ASN A 244 -8.29 -26.80 -4.50
C ASN A 244 -8.07 -26.25 -3.08
N ALA A 245 -8.55 -26.97 -2.04
CA ALA A 245 -8.54 -26.48 -0.67
C ALA A 245 -7.83 -27.46 0.28
N ILE A 246 -6.89 -26.95 1.03
CA ILE A 246 -6.23 -27.66 2.13
C ILE A 246 -6.53 -26.89 3.42
N ALA A 247 -7.08 -27.59 4.42
CA ALA A 247 -7.40 -27.00 5.70
C ALA A 247 -6.86 -27.86 6.85
N SER A 248 -6.09 -27.27 7.75
CA SER A 248 -5.52 -27.98 8.90
C SER A 248 -5.54 -27.15 10.19
N GLY A 249 -5.32 -27.82 11.33
CA GLY A 249 -5.39 -27.16 12.63
C GLY A 249 -6.83 -26.89 13.08
N ALA A 250 -7.17 -25.64 13.34
CA ALA A 250 -8.52 -25.17 13.68
C ALA A 250 -9.02 -24.13 12.65
N SER A 251 -8.63 -24.33 11.39
CA SER A 251 -8.93 -23.39 10.31
C SER A 251 -10.32 -23.59 9.70
N SER A 252 -10.81 -22.54 9.01
CA SER A 252 -12.13 -22.57 8.41
C SER A 252 -12.11 -21.92 7.02
N ILE A 253 -12.52 -22.69 6.01
CA ILE A 253 -12.70 -22.20 4.64
C ILE A 253 -14.19 -22.24 4.30
N HIS A 254 -14.76 -21.07 4.02
CA HIS A 254 -16.13 -20.94 3.53
C HIS A 254 -16.09 -20.47 2.08
N TYR A 255 -16.80 -21.15 1.20
CA TYR A 255 -16.85 -20.77 -0.21
C TYR A 255 -18.28 -20.58 -0.70
N SER A 256 -18.44 -19.69 -1.66
CA SER A 256 -19.67 -19.44 -2.43
C SER A 256 -19.37 -19.54 -3.93
N GLY A 257 -20.41 -19.45 -4.77
CA GLY A 257 -20.29 -19.59 -6.22
C GLY A 257 -20.50 -21.04 -6.67
N ASP A 258 -20.32 -21.29 -7.98
CA ASP A 258 -20.65 -22.55 -8.63
C ASP A 258 -19.46 -23.48 -8.87
N ALA A 259 -18.32 -23.19 -8.23
CA ALA A 259 -17.10 -23.95 -8.39
C ALA A 259 -17.24 -25.41 -7.99
N SER A 260 -16.59 -26.27 -8.74
CA SER A 260 -16.35 -27.68 -8.38
C SER A 260 -15.14 -27.77 -7.45
N LEU A 261 -15.24 -28.67 -6.46
CA LEU A 261 -14.10 -29.02 -5.60
C LEU A 261 -13.23 -30.03 -6.37
N SER A 262 -12.01 -29.64 -6.77
CA SER A 262 -11.08 -30.48 -7.52
C SER A 262 -10.21 -31.33 -6.59
N ASN A 263 -9.83 -30.79 -5.44
CA ASN A 263 -9.11 -31.49 -4.38
C ASN A 263 -9.44 -30.83 -3.06
N VAL A 264 -9.76 -31.63 -2.02
CA VAL A 264 -10.04 -31.13 -0.66
C VAL A 264 -9.36 -32.05 0.34
N ASP A 265 -8.44 -31.47 1.10
CA ASP A 265 -7.77 -32.13 2.23
C ASP A 265 -8.10 -31.39 3.52
N VAL A 266 -8.71 -32.10 4.47
CA VAL A 266 -9.17 -31.51 5.74
C VAL A 266 -8.66 -32.36 6.89
N SER A 267 -7.89 -31.76 7.77
CA SER A 267 -7.31 -32.42 8.94
C SER A 267 -7.48 -31.59 10.23
N GLY A 268 -7.36 -32.24 11.37
CA GLY A 268 -7.56 -31.58 12.67
C GLY A 268 -9.01 -31.19 12.94
N SER A 269 -9.22 -30.01 13.49
CA SER A 269 -10.56 -29.43 13.76
C SER A 269 -10.97 -28.42 12.68
N SER A 270 -10.43 -28.55 11.46
CA SER A 270 -10.70 -27.63 10.37
C SER A 270 -11.97 -27.96 9.59
N THR A 271 -12.44 -27.00 8.82
CA THR A 271 -13.66 -27.15 8.02
C THR A 271 -13.53 -26.50 6.65
N VAL A 272 -14.12 -27.16 5.62
CA VAL A 272 -14.34 -26.59 4.28
C VAL A 272 -15.84 -26.70 4.00
N LYS A 273 -16.55 -25.58 3.88
CA LYS A 273 -18.01 -25.57 3.74
C LYS A 273 -18.48 -24.59 2.68
N ARG A 274 -19.49 -25.01 1.90
CA ARG A 274 -20.22 -24.09 1.03
C ARG A 274 -21.19 -23.23 1.84
N ARG A 275 -21.19 -21.94 1.55
CA ARG A 275 -22.21 -21.01 2.08
C ARG A 275 -23.36 -20.93 1.06
N SER A 276 -24.58 -20.99 1.57
CA SER A 276 -25.80 -20.78 0.79
C SER A 276 -26.06 -19.31 0.53
#